data_cd97c4614283333b0ddfc3b4286cdace
#
_entry.id   cd97c4614283333b0ddfc3b4286cdace
#
_cell.length_a   1.000
_cell.length_b   1.000
_cell.length_c   1.000
_cell.angle_alpha   90.00
_cell.angle_beta   90.00
_cell.angle_gamma   90.00
#
_symmetry.space_group_name_H-M   'P 1'
#
loop_
_entity.id
_entity.type
_entity.pdbx_description
1 polymer ?
#
loop_
_entity_poly.entity_id
_entity_poly.type
_entity_poly.pdbx_seq_one_letter_code
_entity_poly.pdbx_strand_id
1 'polypeptide(L)'
;VCQPHKNRLMLMLKGSLQLGLLPQLHLNFDLMPVDFLARFIAFHSAGFNADSCVFNLHNPQPLSWEQYLDAFSRAGYCFERVSVAQWQQALRAVSLDNALFGVLGFYLDRLDKDIGDTTRILHDNARRGVQNMGEQYPEKDQALLNKGCNYLKTIGFL
;
A
#
# COMPACT_ATOMS: atom_id res chain seq x y z
N VAL A 1 -8.20 -14.76 -2.96
CA VAL A 1 -8.23 -14.03 -4.25
C VAL A 1 -8.17 -12.54 -3.95
N CYS A 2 -7.18 -11.83 -4.50
CA CYS A 2 -7.07 -10.37 -4.38
C CYS A 2 -8.24 -9.70 -5.14
N GLN A 3 -8.90 -8.74 -4.48
CA GLN A 3 -10.03 -7.99 -5.07
C GLN A 3 -9.69 -6.49 -5.11
N PRO A 4 -8.81 -6.04 -6.02
CA PRO A 4 -8.36 -4.66 -6.06
C PRO A 4 -9.51 -3.67 -6.32
N HIS A 5 -10.58 -4.11 -7.00
CA HIS A 5 -11.80 -3.32 -7.23
C HIS A 5 -12.57 -2.95 -5.96
N LYS A 6 -12.28 -3.60 -4.84
CA LYS A 6 -12.87 -3.29 -3.52
C LYS A 6 -11.92 -2.51 -2.61
N ASN A 7 -10.72 -2.24 -3.06
CA ASN A 7 -9.73 -1.51 -2.29
C ASN A 7 -9.68 -0.05 -2.74
N ARG A 8 -10.01 0.86 -1.83
CA ARG A 8 -10.05 2.31 -2.08
C ARG A 8 -8.74 2.86 -2.64
N LEU A 9 -7.60 2.42 -2.07
CA LEU A 9 -6.28 2.85 -2.53
C LEU A 9 -5.97 2.35 -3.95
N MET A 10 -6.37 1.12 -4.27
CA MET A 10 -6.18 0.58 -5.61
C MET A 10 -7.07 1.31 -6.64
N LEU A 11 -8.30 1.66 -6.27
CA LEU A 11 -9.18 2.47 -7.12
C LEU A 11 -8.61 3.88 -7.33
N MET A 12 -8.05 4.49 -6.28
CA MET A 12 -7.35 5.78 -6.38
C MET A 12 -6.19 5.68 -7.36
N LEU A 13 -5.33 4.68 -7.22
CA LEU A 13 -4.20 4.46 -8.11
C LEU A 13 -4.66 4.30 -9.56
N LYS A 14 -5.59 3.37 -9.81
CA LYS A 14 -6.11 3.12 -11.16
C LYS A 14 -6.72 4.37 -11.78
N GLY A 15 -7.61 5.04 -11.08
CA GLY A 15 -8.30 6.22 -11.62
C GLY A 15 -7.35 7.41 -11.81
N SER A 16 -6.34 7.55 -10.97
CA SER A 16 -5.29 8.56 -11.15
C SER A 16 -4.41 8.26 -12.36
N LEU A 17 -4.08 6.98 -12.61
CA LEU A 17 -3.38 6.57 -13.83
C LEU A 17 -4.23 6.80 -15.08
N GLN A 18 -5.54 6.58 -15.01
CA GLN A 18 -6.47 6.91 -16.10
C GLN A 18 -6.53 8.42 -16.40
N LEU A 19 -6.37 9.25 -15.37
CA LEU A 19 -6.25 10.71 -15.54
C LEU A 19 -4.87 11.15 -16.03
N GLY A 20 -3.85 10.31 -15.93
CA GLY A 20 -2.45 10.69 -16.14
C GLY A 20 -1.89 11.62 -15.04
N LEU A 21 -2.58 11.75 -13.91
CA LEU A 21 -2.20 12.64 -12.80
C LEU A 21 -2.18 11.86 -11.49
N LEU A 22 -1.08 11.92 -10.75
CA LEU A 22 -0.96 11.33 -9.42
C LEU A 22 -0.61 12.39 -8.36
N PRO A 23 -1.29 12.38 -7.21
CA PRO A 23 -1.03 13.38 -6.18
C PRO A 23 0.29 13.11 -5.48
N GLN A 24 1.01 14.17 -5.12
CA GLN A 24 2.15 14.11 -4.21
C GLN A 24 1.63 13.99 -2.78
N LEU A 25 1.83 12.83 -2.16
CA LEU A 25 1.38 12.53 -0.82
C LEU A 25 2.56 12.24 0.11
N HIS A 26 2.50 12.74 1.32
CA HIS A 26 3.40 12.35 2.40
C HIS A 26 2.84 11.12 3.14
N LEU A 27 2.87 10.00 2.45
CA LEU A 27 2.26 8.75 2.87
C LEU A 27 3.29 7.64 2.88
N ASN A 28 3.27 6.84 3.93
CA ASN A 28 4.04 5.61 4.02
C ASN A 28 3.12 4.40 4.04
N PHE A 29 3.51 3.35 3.31
CA PHE A 29 2.81 2.07 3.27
C PHE A 29 3.56 1.03 4.06
N ASP A 30 2.84 0.33 4.91
CA ASP A 30 3.31 -0.91 5.48
C ASP A 30 2.97 -2.07 4.53
N LEU A 31 3.88 -2.33 3.60
CA LEU A 31 3.77 -3.50 2.74
C LEU A 31 4.41 -4.71 3.42
N MET A 32 3.58 -5.71 3.72
CA MET A 32 4.03 -6.98 4.27
C MET A 32 3.64 -8.12 3.31
N PRO A 33 4.60 -8.85 2.74
CA PRO A 33 4.29 -10.01 1.93
C PRO A 33 3.50 -11.05 2.72
N VAL A 34 2.42 -11.55 2.13
CA VAL A 34 1.48 -12.47 2.80
C VAL A 34 2.11 -13.80 3.20
N ASP A 35 3.10 -14.26 2.46
CA ASP A 35 3.87 -15.47 2.76
C ASP A 35 4.73 -15.30 4.01
N PHE A 36 5.35 -14.13 4.21
CA PHE A 36 6.05 -13.80 5.45
C PHE A 36 5.07 -13.76 6.62
N LEU A 37 3.94 -13.09 6.47
CA LEU A 37 2.90 -13.05 7.48
C LEU A 37 2.41 -14.46 7.85
N ALA A 38 2.18 -15.33 6.86
CA ALA A 38 1.76 -16.70 7.09
C ALA A 38 2.80 -17.51 7.88
N ARG A 39 4.10 -17.40 7.53
CA ARG A 39 5.18 -18.05 8.28
C ARG A 39 5.27 -17.56 9.72
N PHE A 40 5.13 -16.24 9.91
CA PHE A 40 5.14 -15.65 11.26
C PHE A 40 4.01 -16.20 12.12
N ILE A 41 2.79 -16.23 11.59
CA ILE A 41 1.63 -16.78 12.30
C ILE A 41 1.83 -18.27 12.61
N ALA A 42 2.27 -19.07 11.63
CA ALA A 42 2.48 -20.50 11.81
C ALA A 42 3.53 -20.79 12.89
N PHE A 43 4.66 -20.08 12.86
CA PHE A 43 5.74 -20.25 13.84
C PHE A 43 5.26 -19.96 15.27
N HIS A 44 4.63 -18.79 15.47
CA HIS A 44 4.19 -18.38 16.81
C HIS A 44 2.96 -19.11 17.30
N SER A 45 2.13 -19.66 16.41
CA SER A 45 1.01 -20.52 16.79
C SER A 45 1.48 -21.89 17.28
N ALA A 46 2.54 -22.44 16.69
CA ALA A 46 3.11 -23.72 17.09
C ALA A 46 3.83 -23.67 18.45
N GLY A 47 4.44 -22.51 18.76
CA GLY A 47 5.16 -22.27 20.01
C GLY A 47 4.47 -21.25 20.92
N PHE A 48 3.12 -21.29 21.00
CA PHE A 48 2.36 -20.28 21.74
C PHE A 48 2.82 -20.17 23.19
N ASN A 49 3.18 -18.96 23.60
CA ASN A 49 3.48 -18.57 24.99
C ASN A 49 2.56 -17.40 25.37
N ALA A 50 1.85 -17.54 26.48
CA ALA A 50 0.91 -16.54 26.99
C ALA A 50 1.57 -15.18 27.32
N ASP A 51 2.89 -15.14 27.58
CA ASP A 51 3.62 -13.93 27.92
C ASP A 51 3.80 -12.96 26.75
N SER A 52 3.56 -13.40 25.50
CA SER A 52 3.68 -12.61 24.29
C SER A 52 2.57 -12.95 23.31
N CYS A 53 1.34 -12.59 23.66
CA CYS A 53 0.15 -12.94 22.89
C CYS A 53 -0.27 -11.89 21.83
N VAL A 54 0.32 -10.68 21.86
CA VAL A 54 -0.02 -9.59 20.92
C VAL A 54 1.20 -9.20 20.10
N PHE A 55 1.08 -9.34 18.80
CA PHE A 55 2.09 -8.95 17.83
C PHE A 55 1.51 -7.92 16.85
N ASN A 56 1.93 -6.68 16.94
CA ASN A 56 1.66 -5.68 15.92
C ASN A 56 2.73 -5.85 14.82
N LEU A 57 2.46 -6.71 13.85
CA LEU A 57 3.40 -7.04 12.78
C LEU A 57 3.43 -5.91 11.76
N HIS A 58 4.25 -4.93 12.04
CA HIS A 58 4.50 -3.75 11.23
C HIS A 58 5.95 -3.77 10.74
N ASN A 59 6.19 -3.51 9.46
CA ASN A 59 7.54 -3.43 8.93
C ASN A 59 8.19 -2.11 9.36
N PRO A 60 9.32 -2.15 10.10
CA PRO A 60 9.98 -0.94 10.59
C PRO A 60 10.54 -0.02 9.50
N GLN A 61 10.59 -0.50 8.25
CA GLN A 61 11.00 0.28 7.09
C GLN A 61 9.80 0.41 6.12
N PRO A 62 8.88 1.36 6.33
CA PRO A 62 7.74 1.53 5.46
C PRO A 62 8.18 2.00 4.06
N LEU A 63 7.39 1.66 3.06
CA LEU A 63 7.56 2.14 1.70
C LEU A 63 6.91 3.53 1.56
N SER A 64 7.63 4.52 1.07
CA SER A 64 7.04 5.83 0.81
C SER A 64 6.16 5.81 -0.45
N TRP A 65 5.19 6.73 -0.50
CA TRP A 65 4.36 6.94 -1.69
C TRP A 65 5.21 7.19 -2.94
N GLU A 66 6.23 8.01 -2.84
CA GLU A 66 7.15 8.32 -3.94
C GLU A 66 7.84 7.06 -4.49
N GLN A 67 8.40 6.23 -3.61
CA GLN A 67 9.01 4.96 -4.01
C GLN A 67 8.01 4.02 -4.70
N TYR A 68 6.75 4.04 -4.24
CA TYR A 68 5.68 3.26 -4.85
C TYR A 68 5.37 3.77 -6.26
N LEU A 69 5.24 5.09 -6.46
CA LEU A 69 5.03 5.70 -7.77
C LEU A 69 6.19 5.45 -8.73
N ASP A 70 7.42 5.47 -8.23
CA ASP A 70 8.61 5.15 -9.04
C ASP A 70 8.54 3.74 -9.63
N ALA A 71 7.96 2.78 -8.90
CA ALA A 71 7.77 1.45 -9.43
C ALA A 71 6.81 1.43 -10.63
N PHE A 72 5.74 2.22 -10.61
CA PHE A 72 4.81 2.35 -11.74
C PHE A 72 5.44 3.07 -12.93
N SER A 73 6.20 4.13 -12.71
CA SER A 73 6.98 4.79 -13.77
C SER A 73 7.91 3.81 -14.47
N ARG A 74 8.66 3.02 -13.70
CA ARG A 74 9.57 1.98 -14.25
C ARG A 74 8.83 0.85 -14.95
N ALA A 75 7.59 0.57 -14.54
CA ALA A 75 6.72 -0.40 -15.22
C ALA A 75 6.09 0.13 -16.52
N GLY A 76 6.43 1.37 -16.92
CA GLY A 76 6.02 1.99 -18.18
C GLY A 76 4.72 2.79 -18.10
N TYR A 77 4.21 3.09 -16.90
CA TYR A 77 3.08 4.00 -16.76
C TYR A 77 3.53 5.45 -16.83
N CYS A 78 2.88 6.23 -17.71
CA CYS A 78 3.12 7.66 -17.86
C CYS A 78 2.11 8.45 -17.04
N PHE A 79 2.58 9.33 -16.17
CA PHE A 79 1.76 10.23 -15.36
C PHE A 79 2.57 11.43 -14.90
N GLU A 80 1.88 12.51 -14.61
CA GLU A 80 2.45 13.71 -13.99
C GLU A 80 2.21 13.66 -12.48
N ARG A 81 3.20 14.04 -11.69
CA ARG A 81 3.06 14.22 -10.24
C ARG A 81 2.65 15.65 -9.95
N VAL A 82 1.47 15.81 -9.37
CA VAL A 82 0.87 17.11 -9.12
C VAL A 82 0.57 17.31 -7.64
N SER A 83 0.37 18.55 -7.23
CA SER A 83 -0.08 18.84 -5.87
C SER A 83 -1.45 18.20 -5.61
N VAL A 84 -1.76 17.94 -4.33
CA VAL A 84 -3.08 17.42 -3.91
C VAL A 84 -4.20 18.31 -4.42
N ALA A 85 -4.05 19.63 -4.34
CA ALA A 85 -5.05 20.58 -4.81
C ALA A 85 -5.31 20.50 -6.32
N GLN A 86 -4.26 20.38 -7.13
CA GLN A 86 -4.38 20.19 -8.59
C GLN A 86 -5.07 18.86 -8.92
N TRP A 87 -4.68 17.79 -8.23
CA TRP A 87 -5.31 16.49 -8.41
C TRP A 87 -6.79 16.52 -8.03
N GLN A 88 -7.15 17.09 -6.87
CA GLN A 88 -8.54 17.25 -6.45
C GLN A 88 -9.36 18.11 -7.42
N GLN A 89 -8.75 19.13 -8.02
CA GLN A 89 -9.41 19.92 -9.07
C GLN A 89 -9.72 19.05 -10.31
N ALA A 90 -8.79 18.20 -10.73
CA ALA A 90 -9.00 17.28 -11.85
C ALA A 90 -10.10 16.23 -11.54
N LEU A 91 -10.19 15.77 -10.27
CA LEU A 91 -11.22 14.82 -9.85
C LEU A 91 -12.66 15.35 -10.03
N ARG A 92 -12.86 16.66 -10.00
CA ARG A 92 -14.20 17.27 -10.17
C ARG A 92 -14.77 17.06 -11.58
N ALA A 93 -13.91 16.78 -12.55
CA ALA A 93 -14.28 16.55 -13.96
C ALA A 93 -14.27 15.05 -14.36
N VAL A 94 -14.11 14.15 -13.39
CA VAL A 94 -14.03 12.71 -13.64
C VAL A 94 -15.38 12.16 -14.07
N SER A 95 -15.38 11.36 -15.16
CA SER A 95 -16.56 10.66 -15.67
C SER A 95 -16.82 9.33 -14.97
N LEU A 96 -18.00 8.75 -15.21
CA LEU A 96 -18.42 7.44 -14.70
C LEU A 96 -17.47 6.29 -15.05
N ASP A 97 -16.73 6.40 -16.16
CA ASP A 97 -15.81 5.36 -16.63
C ASP A 97 -14.48 5.34 -15.87
N ASN A 98 -14.20 6.38 -15.08
CA ASN A 98 -12.99 6.43 -14.27
C ASN A 98 -13.17 5.64 -12.96
N ALA A 99 -12.17 4.85 -12.60
CA ALA A 99 -12.18 4.02 -11.40
C ALA A 99 -12.39 4.81 -10.09
N LEU A 100 -12.04 6.10 -10.06
CA LEU A 100 -12.24 6.99 -8.91
C LEU A 100 -13.69 7.43 -8.73
N PHE A 101 -14.55 7.36 -9.76
CA PHE A 101 -15.89 7.95 -9.69
C PHE A 101 -16.68 7.46 -8.47
N GLY A 102 -16.66 6.16 -8.20
CA GLY A 102 -17.40 5.57 -7.07
C GLY A 102 -16.85 5.89 -5.69
N VAL A 103 -15.65 6.48 -5.61
CA VAL A 103 -14.95 6.76 -4.35
C VAL A 103 -14.53 8.23 -4.19
N LEU A 104 -15.03 9.12 -5.07
CA LEU A 104 -14.67 10.55 -5.09
C LEU A 104 -14.86 11.25 -3.74
N GLY A 105 -15.94 10.95 -3.03
CA GLY A 105 -16.24 11.57 -1.74
C GLY A 105 -15.14 11.36 -0.67
N PHE A 106 -14.32 10.33 -0.81
CA PHE A 106 -13.21 10.11 0.11
C PHE A 106 -12.00 11.02 -0.16
N TYR A 107 -11.89 11.57 -1.37
CA TYR A 107 -10.69 12.27 -1.81
C TYR A 107 -10.89 13.76 -2.04
N LEU A 108 -12.12 14.23 -2.23
CA LEU A 108 -12.42 15.64 -2.48
C LEU A 108 -12.29 16.51 -1.24
N ASP A 109 -12.62 16.00 -0.05
CA ASP A 109 -12.77 16.84 1.14
C ASP A 109 -11.81 16.48 2.29
N ARG A 110 -11.19 15.30 2.32
CA ARG A 110 -10.52 14.79 3.52
C ARG A 110 -9.25 13.94 3.29
N LEU A 111 -8.55 14.15 2.19
CA LEU A 111 -7.39 13.31 1.86
C LEU A 111 -6.30 13.30 2.94
N ASP A 112 -6.10 14.41 3.61
CA ASP A 112 -5.10 14.63 4.66
C ASP A 112 -5.45 13.99 6.02
N LYS A 113 -6.71 13.65 6.25
CA LYS A 113 -7.21 13.16 7.55
C LYS A 113 -7.35 11.64 7.63
N ASP A 114 -7.47 10.97 6.50
CA ASP A 114 -7.80 9.53 6.42
C ASP A 114 -6.57 8.62 6.29
N ILE A 115 -5.40 9.20 6.17
CA ILE A 115 -4.17 8.41 6.03
C ILE A 115 -3.59 8.22 7.43
N GLY A 116 -3.82 7.03 8.00
CA GLY A 116 -3.38 6.69 9.35
C GLY A 116 -1.86 6.77 9.49
N ASP A 117 -1.40 7.53 10.48
CA ASP A 117 -0.01 7.51 10.90
C ASP A 117 0.26 6.22 11.67
N THR A 118 0.94 5.27 11.04
CA THR A 118 1.34 3.99 11.65
C THR A 118 2.62 4.10 12.48
N THR A 119 3.28 5.25 12.52
CA THR A 119 4.56 5.43 13.22
C THR A 119 4.46 5.27 14.74
N ARG A 120 3.25 5.37 15.29
CA ARG A 120 2.97 5.23 16.74
C ARG A 120 2.64 3.81 17.17
N ILE A 121 2.58 2.85 16.25
CA ILE A 121 2.28 1.47 16.58
C ILE A 121 3.52 0.83 17.21
N LEU A 122 3.41 0.44 18.48
CA LEU A 122 4.48 -0.30 19.16
C LEU A 122 4.60 -1.70 18.55
N HIS A 123 5.81 -2.06 18.13
CA HIS A 123 6.08 -3.31 17.41
C HIS A 123 7.25 -4.11 18.00
N ASP A 124 7.62 -3.85 19.26
CA ASP A 124 8.77 -4.54 19.89
C ASP A 124 8.56 -6.05 20.03
N ASN A 125 7.34 -6.49 20.34
CA ASN A 125 7.01 -7.92 20.39
C ASN A 125 7.15 -8.56 19.01
N ALA A 126 6.64 -7.90 17.97
CA ALA A 126 6.75 -8.40 16.60
C ALA A 126 8.22 -8.48 16.14
N ARG A 127 9.03 -7.47 16.45
CA ARG A 127 10.47 -7.47 16.13
C ARG A 127 11.20 -8.64 16.81
N ARG A 128 10.96 -8.86 18.11
CA ARG A 128 11.51 -10.03 18.81
C ARG A 128 10.99 -11.34 18.22
N GLY A 129 9.71 -11.39 17.84
CA GLY A 129 9.11 -12.53 17.19
C GLY A 129 9.79 -12.89 15.86
N VAL A 130 10.09 -11.90 15.02
CA VAL A 130 10.83 -12.08 13.77
C VAL A 130 12.25 -12.61 14.02
N GLN A 131 12.94 -12.05 15.03
CA GLN A 131 14.26 -12.54 15.44
C GLN A 131 14.24 -13.98 15.92
N ASN A 132 13.20 -14.36 16.70
CA ASN A 132 13.03 -15.73 17.19
C ASN A 132 12.78 -16.75 16.08
N MET A 133 12.21 -16.32 14.95
CA MET A 133 12.11 -17.14 13.74
C MET A 133 13.45 -17.33 13.00
N GLY A 134 14.48 -16.58 13.36
CA GLY A 134 15.73 -16.52 12.60
C GLY A 134 15.60 -15.81 11.26
N GLU A 135 14.53 -15.06 11.07
CA GLU A 135 14.25 -14.30 9.84
C GLU A 135 14.50 -12.80 10.02
N GLN A 136 14.43 -12.07 8.92
CA GLN A 136 14.44 -10.61 8.87
C GLN A 136 13.17 -10.12 8.20
N TYR A 137 12.80 -8.86 8.47
CA TYR A 137 11.69 -8.24 7.75
C TYR A 137 11.97 -8.22 6.26
N PRO A 138 10.96 -8.54 5.41
CA PRO A 138 11.13 -8.54 3.96
C PRO A 138 11.53 -7.16 3.44
N GLU A 139 12.53 -7.15 2.57
CA GLU A 139 12.88 -5.95 1.84
C GLU A 139 11.78 -5.59 0.84
N LYS A 140 11.54 -4.29 0.70
CA LYS A 140 10.61 -3.75 -0.30
C LYS A 140 11.39 -3.30 -1.52
N ASP A 141 12.06 -4.26 -2.12
CA ASP A 141 12.89 -4.05 -3.27
C ASP A 141 12.07 -3.83 -4.56
N GLN A 142 12.76 -3.48 -5.61
CA GLN A 142 12.15 -3.27 -6.92
C GLN A 142 11.51 -4.56 -7.46
N ALA A 143 12.04 -5.74 -7.11
CA ALA A 143 11.51 -7.02 -7.58
C ALA A 143 10.12 -7.27 -6.99
N LEU A 144 9.93 -7.01 -5.68
CA LEU A 144 8.63 -7.11 -5.02
C LEU A 144 7.61 -6.15 -5.66
N LEU A 145 8.01 -4.89 -5.88
CA LEU A 145 7.12 -3.88 -6.47
C LEU A 145 6.75 -4.21 -7.91
N ASN A 146 7.71 -4.68 -8.72
CA ASN A 146 7.47 -5.13 -10.08
C ASN A 146 6.51 -6.33 -10.13
N LYS A 147 6.66 -7.28 -9.20
CA LYS A 147 5.74 -8.42 -9.06
C LYS A 147 4.31 -7.94 -8.81
N GLY A 148 4.12 -6.95 -7.95
CA GLY A 148 2.82 -6.33 -7.71
C GLY A 148 2.23 -5.66 -8.95
N CYS A 149 3.01 -4.83 -9.65
CA CYS A 149 2.59 -4.17 -10.89
C CYS A 149 2.22 -5.19 -11.97
N ASN A 150 3.05 -6.22 -12.17
CA ASN A 150 2.80 -7.26 -13.17
C ASN A 150 1.54 -8.07 -12.85
N TYR A 151 1.31 -8.37 -11.57
CA TYR A 151 0.09 -9.03 -11.14
C TYR A 151 -1.15 -8.21 -11.48
N LEU A 152 -1.16 -6.91 -11.18
CA LEU A 152 -2.29 -6.03 -11.48
C LEU A 152 -2.57 -5.95 -13.00
N LYS A 153 -1.52 -5.97 -13.83
CA LYS A 153 -1.65 -6.08 -15.29
C LYS A 153 -2.24 -7.42 -15.71
N THR A 154 -1.70 -8.53 -15.17
CA THR A 154 -2.12 -9.90 -15.55
C THR A 154 -3.60 -10.14 -15.26
N ILE A 155 -4.13 -9.59 -14.18
CA ILE A 155 -5.56 -9.73 -13.83
C ILE A 155 -6.45 -8.70 -14.54
N GLY A 156 -5.90 -7.88 -15.42
CA GLY A 156 -6.65 -6.84 -16.15
C GLY A 156 -7.17 -5.70 -15.27
N PHE A 157 -6.54 -5.49 -14.13
CA PHE A 157 -6.93 -4.37 -13.26
C PHE A 157 -6.34 -3.04 -13.74
N LEU A 158 -5.10 -3.04 -14.20
CA LEU A 158 -4.39 -1.88 -14.77
C LEU A 158 -4.20 -2.06 -16.25
#